data_02d69e2dfa50b2c5151c901da7b1fb6d
#
_entry.id   02d69e2dfa50b2c5151c901da7b1fb6d
#
_cell.length_a   1.000
_cell.length_b   1.000
_cell.length_c   1.000
_cell.angle_alpha   90.00
_cell.angle_beta   90.00
_cell.angle_gamma   90.00
#
_symmetry.space_group_name_H-M   'P 1'
#
loop_
_entity.id
_entity.type
_entity.pdbx_description
1 polymer ?
#
loop_
_entity_poly.entity_id
_entity_poly.type
_entity_poly.pdbx_seq_one_letter_code
_entity_poly.pdbx_strand_id
1 'polypeptide(L)'
;MKTCHIARIGLAFAVVAASADLPCRAVATGATLPKDRYLDVMEAAVGAYTPERTADYVRRVEKGMIKEHGFHRLTANIGILIAHGRLADKKDLFKHMMDLCCRQIPVAYVKNGSQVGNDFGVKEIVSCLLEVEKAGIFPKEVTDAWRADLAKAVPETTYTCRPRLGDPKAHNWAVFAAASEQARTFAGLNGVPAFTEKYVKDQLRFFDANGMYKDPNQPMVYDGVTRLQFAVALHFGYDGPSRAALEAQLLKSAEPTLLMQSETGEIPYGGRSNQFLHNEGFWAALCEWYAAWFKARGDLATAARFRRAAKRALDSLDYWTRQPGLRHVKNRFPLKTRYGCEGYGYFDKYMVTLGSWAYIAYLFADESIPLAPDEPRTAVFTTSDAFHRTILHAGGYTAQFDVAPDTHYDGPGLGRVQRRGAPPMICLSVPFTKKPSYTIDVKNETPLAILPGWKQADGSWAYAYGPDYAVTQAKSGDGRAAATLSVARKELPALTWESNLSAAGIETVLAGADDLALTLPVLTFDGETRVEAKVGAKFLAITFNGWTCRWETDGEIVDTGKTYANRNGHYRRFEARGKKRLSVKISIAQD
;
A
#
# COMPACT_ATOMS: atom_id res chain seq x y z
N MET A 1 -39.58 -23.78 -20.87
CA MET A 1 -39.25 -22.41 -20.47
C MET A 1 -39.96 -22.11 -19.15
N LYS A 2 -39.26 -22.19 -18.04
CA LYS A 2 -39.72 -21.72 -16.72
C LYS A 2 -38.61 -20.87 -16.13
N THR A 3 -38.82 -19.58 -16.15
CA THR A 3 -37.97 -18.54 -15.58
C THR A 3 -38.06 -18.62 -14.07
N CYS A 4 -36.94 -18.92 -13.41
CA CYS A 4 -36.82 -18.90 -11.96
C CYS A 4 -36.33 -17.50 -11.55
N HIS A 5 -37.22 -16.71 -10.92
CA HIS A 5 -36.85 -15.42 -10.32
C HIS A 5 -36.18 -15.69 -8.98
N ILE A 6 -34.89 -15.38 -8.90
CA ILE A 6 -34.18 -15.33 -7.63
C ILE A 6 -34.36 -13.92 -7.07
N ALA A 7 -35.13 -13.84 -5.99
CA ALA A 7 -35.26 -12.59 -5.21
C ALA A 7 -33.95 -12.24 -4.54
N ARG A 8 -33.33 -11.12 -4.94
CA ARG A 8 -32.22 -10.50 -4.21
C ARG A 8 -32.79 -9.81 -2.97
N ILE A 9 -32.52 -10.37 -1.81
CA ILE A 9 -32.74 -9.69 -0.53
C ILE A 9 -31.56 -8.73 -0.33
N GLY A 10 -31.80 -7.46 -0.60
CA GLY A 10 -30.87 -6.38 -0.26
C GLY A 10 -30.89 -6.15 1.25
N LEU A 11 -29.90 -6.63 1.98
CA LEU A 11 -29.65 -6.18 3.35
C LEU A 11 -28.96 -4.82 3.31
N ALA A 12 -29.72 -3.77 3.58
CA ALA A 12 -29.18 -2.46 3.88
C ALA A 12 -28.59 -2.48 5.30
N PHE A 13 -27.27 -2.47 5.43
CA PHE A 13 -26.62 -2.27 6.72
C PHE A 13 -26.66 -0.78 7.07
N ALA A 14 -27.50 -0.44 8.05
CA ALA A 14 -27.45 0.86 8.69
C ALA A 14 -26.19 0.94 9.54
N VAL A 15 -25.28 1.86 9.19
CA VAL A 15 -24.20 2.29 10.07
C VAL A 15 -24.82 3.09 11.20
N VAL A 16 -25.04 2.46 12.35
CA VAL A 16 -25.37 3.19 13.60
C VAL A 16 -24.08 3.81 14.10
N ALA A 17 -23.89 5.08 13.79
CA ALA A 17 -22.91 5.91 14.46
C ALA A 17 -23.43 6.19 15.89
N ALA A 18 -23.02 5.37 16.85
CA ALA A 18 -23.14 5.72 18.26
C ALA A 18 -22.10 6.80 18.56
N SER A 19 -22.51 8.07 18.48
CA SER A 19 -21.77 9.18 19.07
C SER A 19 -21.88 9.08 20.60
N ALA A 20 -20.98 8.33 21.21
CA ALA A 20 -20.74 8.44 22.63
C ALA A 20 -19.90 9.72 22.84
N ASP A 21 -20.48 10.73 23.50
CA ASP A 21 -19.75 11.87 24.02
C ASP A 21 -18.69 11.37 25.02
N LEU A 22 -17.48 11.15 24.53
CA LEU A 22 -16.32 10.89 25.38
C LEU A 22 -15.85 12.23 25.93
N PRO A 23 -15.70 12.35 27.26
CA PRO A 23 -15.19 13.58 27.88
C PRO A 23 -13.80 13.88 27.30
N CYS A 24 -13.57 15.14 26.96
CA CYS A 24 -12.30 15.69 26.50
C CYS A 24 -11.20 15.40 27.55
N ARG A 25 -10.59 14.23 27.49
CA ARG A 25 -9.38 13.91 28.27
C ARG A 25 -8.25 14.74 27.69
N ALA A 26 -7.59 15.50 28.56
CA ALA A 26 -6.37 16.22 28.25
C ALA A 26 -5.42 15.26 27.46
N VAL A 27 -5.08 15.65 26.23
CA VAL A 27 -4.14 14.91 25.40
C VAL A 27 -2.80 14.94 26.12
N ALA A 28 -2.39 13.80 26.68
CA ALA A 28 -1.06 13.66 27.22
C ALA A 28 -0.06 14.06 26.12
N THR A 29 0.87 14.96 26.45
CA THR A 29 1.94 15.44 25.56
C THR A 29 2.86 14.28 25.19
N GLY A 30 2.40 13.42 24.28
CA GLY A 30 3.18 12.31 23.71
C GLY A 30 4.19 12.84 22.72
N ALA A 31 5.28 12.10 22.52
CA ALA A 31 6.39 12.43 21.64
C ALA A 31 5.92 13.03 20.30
N THR A 32 6.53 14.12 19.88
CA THR A 32 6.28 14.74 18.56
C THR A 32 6.85 13.87 17.46
N LEU A 33 6.31 13.97 16.25
CA LEU A 33 6.91 13.42 15.05
C LEU A 33 7.63 14.55 14.30
N PRO A 34 8.96 14.64 14.36
CA PRO A 34 9.71 15.65 13.61
C PRO A 34 9.52 15.45 12.12
N LYS A 35 9.16 16.50 11.39
CA LYS A 35 8.94 16.40 9.94
C LYS A 35 10.22 16.07 9.16
N ASP A 36 11.38 16.42 9.70
CA ASP A 36 12.68 16.11 9.11
C ASP A 36 12.94 14.60 8.97
N ARG A 37 12.23 13.74 9.73
CA ARG A 37 12.26 12.29 9.54
C ARG A 37 11.85 11.88 8.11
N TYR A 38 11.00 12.64 7.45
CA TYR A 38 10.65 12.40 6.05
C TYR A 38 11.80 12.72 5.10
N LEU A 39 12.59 13.77 5.40
CA LEU A 39 13.81 14.06 4.65
C LEU A 39 14.88 12.98 4.85
N ASP A 40 14.97 12.36 6.05
CA ASP A 40 15.87 11.22 6.30
C ASP A 40 15.52 10.02 5.42
N VAL A 41 14.22 9.71 5.28
CA VAL A 41 13.74 8.64 4.36
C VAL A 41 14.06 8.98 2.91
N MET A 42 13.89 10.24 2.52
CA MET A 42 14.20 10.72 1.17
C MET A 42 15.71 10.61 0.88
N GLU A 43 16.54 10.99 1.82
CA GLU A 43 18.00 10.89 1.72
C GLU A 43 18.46 9.43 1.63
N ALA A 44 17.87 8.53 2.44
CA ALA A 44 18.14 7.09 2.34
C ALA A 44 17.75 6.52 0.96
N ALA A 45 16.63 6.96 0.39
CA ALA A 45 16.18 6.54 -0.94
C ALA A 45 17.14 7.03 -2.05
N VAL A 46 17.64 8.26 -1.97
CA VAL A 46 18.66 8.81 -2.88
C VAL A 46 20.01 8.13 -2.67
N GLY A 47 20.42 7.90 -1.41
CA GLY A 47 21.67 7.22 -1.05
C GLY A 47 21.77 5.77 -1.54
N ALA A 48 20.63 5.15 -1.86
CA ALA A 48 20.61 3.83 -2.49
C ALA A 48 21.09 3.84 -3.96
N TYR A 49 21.27 5.02 -4.57
CA TYR A 49 21.86 5.19 -5.91
C TYR A 49 23.36 5.49 -5.79
N THR A 50 24.18 4.51 -6.18
CA THR A 50 25.63 4.74 -6.26
C THR A 50 25.95 5.82 -7.30
N PRO A 51 27.13 6.48 -7.21
CA PRO A 51 27.56 7.44 -8.23
C PRO A 51 27.54 6.86 -9.65
N GLU A 52 27.99 5.61 -9.82
CA GLU A 52 28.06 4.93 -11.11
C GLU A 52 26.64 4.69 -11.67
N ARG A 53 25.69 4.28 -10.81
CA ARG A 53 24.29 4.07 -11.19
C ARG A 53 23.63 5.38 -11.61
N THR A 54 23.88 6.45 -10.87
CA THR A 54 23.36 7.77 -11.19
C THR A 54 23.93 8.28 -12.52
N ALA A 55 25.25 8.18 -12.72
CA ALA A 55 25.92 8.56 -13.95
C ALA A 55 25.41 7.76 -15.17
N ASP A 56 25.17 6.44 -14.99
CA ASP A 56 24.57 5.62 -16.05
C ASP A 56 23.15 6.08 -16.38
N TYR A 57 22.36 6.43 -15.39
CA TYR A 57 20.99 6.92 -15.59
C TYR A 57 21.00 8.25 -16.37
N VAL A 58 21.88 9.20 -16.00
CA VAL A 58 22.06 10.49 -16.70
C VAL A 58 22.46 10.23 -18.16
N ARG A 59 23.50 9.40 -18.43
CA ARG A 59 23.93 9.06 -19.81
C ARG A 59 22.82 8.47 -20.67
N ARG A 60 21.95 7.63 -20.08
CA ARG A 60 20.80 7.08 -20.80
C ARG A 60 19.78 8.14 -21.21
N VAL A 61 19.56 9.12 -20.34
CA VAL A 61 18.64 10.25 -20.62
C VAL A 61 19.23 11.22 -21.63
N GLU A 62 20.54 11.50 -21.57
CA GLU A 62 21.26 12.34 -22.55
C GLU A 62 21.20 11.77 -23.97
N LYS A 63 21.39 10.45 -24.09
CA LYS A 63 21.35 9.75 -25.39
C LYS A 63 19.95 9.54 -25.95
N GLY A 64 18.92 9.71 -25.16
CA GLY A 64 17.55 9.46 -25.52
C GLY A 64 16.60 10.45 -24.88
N MET A 65 15.41 9.96 -24.53
CA MET A 65 14.41 10.75 -23.80
C MET A 65 14.10 10.10 -22.45
N ILE A 66 13.61 10.91 -21.51
CA ILE A 66 13.05 10.38 -20.26
C ILE A 66 11.81 9.55 -20.61
N LYS A 67 11.92 8.23 -20.44
CA LYS A 67 10.87 7.27 -20.85
C LYS A 67 9.92 6.91 -19.70
N GLU A 68 10.29 7.26 -18.45
CA GLU A 68 9.53 6.89 -17.26
C GLU A 68 9.84 7.88 -16.13
N HIS A 69 9.06 7.85 -15.06
CA HIS A 69 9.10 8.89 -14.01
C HIS A 69 10.29 8.82 -13.03
N GLY A 70 11.11 7.78 -13.08
CA GLY A 70 12.21 7.60 -12.11
C GLY A 70 13.24 8.71 -12.19
N PHE A 71 13.60 9.17 -13.40
CA PHE A 71 14.58 10.24 -13.57
C PHE A 71 14.07 11.58 -13.02
N HIS A 72 12.82 11.96 -13.31
CA HIS A 72 12.20 13.15 -12.74
C HIS A 72 12.24 13.12 -11.21
N ARG A 73 11.87 11.99 -10.62
CA ARG A 73 11.85 11.80 -9.16
C ARG A 73 13.23 11.84 -8.55
N LEU A 74 14.23 11.19 -9.16
CA LEU A 74 15.61 11.26 -8.67
C LEU A 74 16.12 12.70 -8.69
N THR A 75 15.89 13.42 -9.78
CA THR A 75 16.23 14.85 -9.91
C THR A 75 15.56 15.67 -8.82
N ALA A 76 14.24 15.53 -8.68
CA ALA A 76 13.49 16.30 -7.68
C ALA A 76 13.94 15.98 -6.25
N ASN A 77 14.16 14.70 -5.92
CA ASN A 77 14.60 14.29 -4.58
C ASN A 77 15.98 14.91 -4.23
N ILE A 78 16.94 14.90 -5.17
CA ILE A 78 18.25 15.52 -4.95
C ILE A 78 18.09 17.03 -4.76
N GLY A 79 17.33 17.71 -5.62
CA GLY A 79 17.16 19.16 -5.56
C GLY A 79 16.46 19.64 -4.28
N ILE A 80 15.44 18.92 -3.84
CA ILE A 80 14.72 19.21 -2.59
C ILE A 80 15.65 19.01 -1.40
N LEU A 81 16.44 17.93 -1.36
CA LEU A 81 17.43 17.71 -0.30
C LEU A 81 18.48 18.83 -0.26
N ILE A 82 18.95 19.32 -1.41
CA ILE A 82 19.85 20.47 -1.50
C ILE A 82 19.17 21.74 -0.95
N ALA A 83 17.90 21.98 -1.30
CA ALA A 83 17.13 23.12 -0.80
C ALA A 83 16.97 23.12 0.72
N HIS A 84 17.02 21.94 1.34
CA HIS A 84 16.98 21.74 2.79
C HIS A 84 18.37 21.55 3.42
N GLY A 85 19.44 21.98 2.74
CA GLY A 85 20.81 21.99 3.28
C GLY A 85 21.51 20.63 3.31
N ARG A 86 20.94 19.61 2.63
CA ARG A 86 21.52 18.28 2.48
C ARG A 86 22.14 18.13 1.08
N LEU A 87 23.08 17.18 0.89
CA LEU A 87 23.68 16.84 -0.42
C LEU A 87 24.23 18.05 -1.22
N ALA A 88 24.81 19.05 -0.53
CA ALA A 88 25.35 20.26 -1.17
C ALA A 88 26.42 19.94 -2.24
N ASP A 89 27.16 18.84 -2.06
CA ASP A 89 28.15 18.31 -3.00
C ASP A 89 27.55 17.87 -4.35
N LYS A 90 26.25 17.66 -4.44
CA LYS A 90 25.54 17.24 -5.67
C LYS A 90 24.91 18.39 -6.46
N LYS A 91 25.21 19.65 -6.12
CA LYS A 91 24.56 20.83 -6.73
C LYS A 91 24.73 20.88 -8.25
N ASP A 92 25.93 20.62 -8.78
CA ASP A 92 26.20 20.66 -10.22
C ASP A 92 25.53 19.49 -10.95
N LEU A 93 25.58 18.29 -10.37
CA LEU A 93 24.86 17.13 -10.87
C LEU A 93 23.35 17.41 -10.95
N PHE A 94 22.79 17.95 -9.87
CA PHE A 94 21.37 18.31 -9.82
C PHE A 94 21.01 19.32 -10.91
N LYS A 95 21.81 20.40 -11.05
CA LYS A 95 21.59 21.41 -12.10
C LYS A 95 21.50 20.76 -13.47
N HIS A 96 22.46 19.91 -13.81
CA HIS A 96 22.50 19.20 -15.08
C HIS A 96 21.25 18.31 -15.30
N MET A 97 20.86 17.54 -14.27
CA MET A 97 19.65 16.71 -14.33
C MET A 97 18.37 17.54 -14.47
N MET A 98 18.29 18.69 -13.77
CA MET A 98 17.13 19.58 -13.85
C MET A 98 17.02 20.23 -15.24
N ASP A 99 18.16 20.66 -15.83
CA ASP A 99 18.22 21.16 -17.20
C ASP A 99 17.69 20.12 -18.21
N LEU A 100 18.02 18.83 -18.01
CA LEU A 100 17.49 17.74 -18.84
C LEU A 100 15.97 17.56 -18.66
N CYS A 101 15.48 17.58 -17.43
CA CYS A 101 14.05 17.47 -17.14
C CYS A 101 13.25 18.63 -17.77
N CYS A 102 13.68 19.88 -17.53
CA CYS A 102 12.95 21.04 -18.01
C CYS A 102 12.87 21.12 -19.54
N ARG A 103 13.96 20.76 -20.24
CA ARG A 103 13.97 20.70 -21.71
C ARG A 103 13.14 19.56 -22.28
N GLN A 104 13.05 18.42 -21.60
CA GLN A 104 12.38 17.23 -22.15
C GLN A 104 10.89 17.14 -21.82
N ILE A 105 10.43 17.70 -20.70
CA ILE A 105 9.01 17.68 -20.31
C ILE A 105 8.08 18.21 -21.40
N PRO A 106 8.34 19.35 -22.07
CA PRO A 106 7.47 19.86 -23.11
C PRO A 106 7.43 19.03 -24.39
N VAL A 107 8.40 18.13 -24.58
CA VAL A 107 8.48 17.32 -25.81
C VAL A 107 7.42 16.22 -25.78
N ALA A 108 6.71 16.05 -26.90
CA ALA A 108 5.63 15.08 -27.04
C ALA A 108 6.09 13.63 -26.79
N TYR A 109 5.53 13.02 -25.75
CA TYR A 109 5.79 11.62 -25.41
C TYR A 109 4.99 10.63 -26.23
N VAL A 110 3.81 11.04 -26.69
CA VAL A 110 2.82 10.17 -27.34
C VAL A 110 3.37 9.53 -28.63
N LYS A 111 4.28 10.19 -29.34
CA LYS A 111 4.84 9.70 -30.59
C LYS A 111 5.79 8.48 -30.44
N ASN A 112 6.31 8.21 -29.26
CA ASN A 112 7.35 7.21 -29.06
C ASN A 112 6.86 5.91 -28.44
N GLY A 113 5.54 5.72 -28.26
CA GLY A 113 4.96 4.55 -27.57
C GLY A 113 5.47 4.36 -26.14
N SER A 114 6.08 5.39 -25.57
CA SER A 114 6.75 5.31 -24.30
C SER A 114 5.82 5.70 -23.15
N GLN A 115 6.20 5.26 -22.02
CA GLN A 115 5.43 5.22 -20.80
C GLN A 115 5.18 6.62 -20.20
N VAL A 116 4.28 6.65 -19.30
CA VAL A 116 3.69 7.68 -18.45
C VAL A 116 4.70 8.54 -17.61
N GLY A 117 5.91 8.81 -18.12
CA GLY A 117 6.93 9.56 -17.38
C GLY A 117 6.44 10.91 -16.88
N ASN A 118 5.88 11.70 -17.78
CA ASN A 118 5.42 13.05 -17.46
C ASN A 118 4.16 13.07 -16.59
N ASP A 119 3.21 12.15 -16.80
CA ASP A 119 2.00 12.05 -15.98
C ASP A 119 2.34 11.94 -14.49
N PHE A 120 3.39 11.19 -14.15
CA PHE A 120 3.83 10.99 -12.78
C PHE A 120 4.88 11.98 -12.29
N GLY A 121 5.71 12.53 -13.16
CA GLY A 121 6.95 13.23 -12.79
C GLY A 121 6.89 14.75 -12.81
N VAL A 122 5.96 15.36 -13.53
CA VAL A 122 5.95 16.83 -13.72
C VAL A 122 5.74 17.56 -12.39
N LYS A 123 4.81 17.13 -11.56
CA LYS A 123 4.57 17.76 -10.24
C LYS A 123 5.79 17.69 -9.32
N GLU A 124 6.59 16.60 -9.39
CA GLU A 124 7.82 16.49 -8.60
C GLU A 124 8.85 17.54 -9.04
N ILE A 125 9.01 17.74 -10.35
CA ILE A 125 9.92 18.76 -10.91
C ILE A 125 9.45 20.16 -10.55
N VAL A 126 8.14 20.42 -10.64
CA VAL A 126 7.55 21.72 -10.25
C VAL A 126 7.74 21.97 -8.75
N SER A 127 7.47 20.98 -7.91
CA SER A 127 7.68 21.10 -6.46
C SER A 127 9.16 21.38 -6.13
N CYS A 128 10.07 20.67 -6.81
CA CYS A 128 11.50 20.89 -6.65
C CYS A 128 11.92 22.31 -7.07
N LEU A 129 11.42 22.81 -8.19
CA LEU A 129 11.67 24.18 -8.63
C LEU A 129 11.27 25.20 -7.55
N LEU A 130 10.06 25.06 -6.99
CA LEU A 130 9.54 25.96 -5.95
C LEU A 130 10.42 25.93 -4.67
N GLU A 131 10.85 24.74 -4.23
CA GLU A 131 11.74 24.63 -3.06
C GLU A 131 13.13 25.23 -3.31
N VAL A 132 13.71 24.99 -4.49
CA VAL A 132 15.02 25.50 -4.87
C VAL A 132 15.01 27.02 -5.00
N GLU A 133 13.93 27.62 -5.55
CA GLU A 133 13.72 29.06 -5.63
C GLU A 133 13.58 29.68 -4.23
N LYS A 134 12.73 29.09 -3.39
CA LYS A 134 12.51 29.53 -2.01
C LYS A 134 13.80 29.54 -1.20
N ALA A 135 14.65 28.53 -1.41
CA ALA A 135 15.93 28.39 -0.72
C ALA A 135 17.06 29.26 -1.35
N GLY A 136 16.84 29.89 -2.50
CA GLY A 136 17.84 30.71 -3.16
C GLY A 136 19.10 29.95 -3.62
N ILE A 137 18.95 28.68 -3.98
CA ILE A 137 20.08 27.78 -4.29
C ILE A 137 20.83 28.19 -5.56
N PHE A 138 20.12 28.73 -6.55
CA PHE A 138 20.67 29.16 -7.84
C PHE A 138 20.34 30.63 -8.13
N PRO A 139 21.19 31.31 -8.97
CA PRO A 139 20.85 32.63 -9.49
C PRO A 139 19.49 32.60 -10.21
N LYS A 140 18.81 33.75 -10.18
CA LYS A 140 17.46 33.90 -10.77
C LYS A 140 17.42 33.53 -12.25
N GLU A 141 18.48 33.85 -12.99
CA GLU A 141 18.59 33.54 -14.43
C GLU A 141 18.49 32.04 -14.72
N VAL A 142 19.00 31.20 -13.81
CA VAL A 142 18.93 29.72 -13.94
C VAL A 142 17.50 29.25 -13.70
N THR A 143 16.86 29.72 -12.64
CA THR A 143 15.47 29.29 -12.33
C THR A 143 14.48 29.87 -13.32
N ASP A 144 14.68 31.09 -13.84
CA ASP A 144 13.87 31.68 -14.92
C ASP A 144 13.97 30.86 -16.22
N ALA A 145 15.16 30.35 -16.56
CA ALA A 145 15.32 29.46 -17.71
C ALA A 145 14.54 28.15 -17.54
N TRP A 146 14.58 27.53 -16.36
CA TRP A 146 13.78 26.34 -16.05
C TRP A 146 12.27 26.61 -16.12
N ARG A 147 11.83 27.78 -15.60
CA ARG A 147 10.41 28.22 -15.73
C ARG A 147 9.99 28.38 -17.17
N ALA A 148 10.83 29.04 -17.97
CA ALA A 148 10.56 29.27 -19.38
C ALA A 148 10.43 27.96 -20.16
N ASP A 149 11.24 26.96 -19.86
CA ASP A 149 11.14 25.64 -20.49
C ASP A 149 9.88 24.89 -20.03
N LEU A 150 9.60 24.83 -18.73
CA LEU A 150 8.42 24.15 -18.20
C LEU A 150 7.10 24.78 -18.65
N ALA A 151 7.08 26.10 -18.85
CA ALA A 151 5.91 26.84 -19.37
C ALA A 151 5.53 26.48 -20.82
N LYS A 152 6.43 25.86 -21.60
CA LYS A 152 6.17 25.37 -22.96
C LYS A 152 5.34 24.07 -23.00
N ALA A 153 5.19 23.37 -21.85
CA ALA A 153 4.44 22.13 -21.80
C ALA A 153 2.95 22.37 -22.14
N VAL A 154 2.41 21.53 -23.01
CA VAL A 154 1.02 21.55 -23.45
C VAL A 154 0.38 20.22 -23.04
N PRO A 155 -0.69 20.22 -22.23
CA PRO A 155 -1.27 18.97 -21.70
C PRO A 155 -1.56 17.91 -22.75
N GLU A 156 -2.03 18.32 -23.93
CA GLU A 156 -2.39 17.46 -25.05
C GLU A 156 -1.23 16.65 -25.62
N THR A 157 0.00 17.13 -25.47
CA THR A 157 1.20 16.47 -26.00
C THR A 157 2.15 16.01 -24.89
N THR A 158 2.01 16.57 -23.69
CA THR A 158 2.87 16.27 -22.54
C THR A 158 2.43 15.02 -21.81
N TYR A 159 1.11 14.81 -21.62
CA TYR A 159 0.57 13.71 -20.84
C TYR A 159 0.02 12.59 -21.71
N THR A 160 0.30 11.33 -21.30
CA THR A 160 -0.13 10.14 -22.02
C THR A 160 -1.53 9.66 -21.60
N CYS A 161 -2.07 10.15 -20.49
CA CYS A 161 -3.42 9.80 -20.02
C CYS A 161 -4.54 10.42 -20.86
N ARG A 162 -4.26 11.46 -21.65
CA ARG A 162 -5.27 12.21 -22.40
C ARG A 162 -6.23 11.35 -23.23
N PRO A 163 -5.77 10.34 -24.00
CA PRO A 163 -6.66 9.49 -24.79
C PRO A 163 -7.62 8.64 -23.96
N ARG A 164 -7.48 8.63 -22.64
CA ARG A 164 -8.24 7.78 -21.71
C ARG A 164 -9.35 8.50 -20.98
N LEU A 165 -9.54 9.79 -21.24
CA LEU A 165 -10.64 10.54 -20.66
C LEU A 165 -11.97 9.96 -21.12
N GLY A 166 -12.86 9.62 -20.15
CA GLY A 166 -14.12 8.95 -20.43
C GLY A 166 -14.00 7.43 -20.67
N ASP A 167 -12.79 6.89 -20.84
CA ASP A 167 -12.57 5.44 -20.93
C ASP A 167 -13.00 4.78 -19.60
N PRO A 168 -13.83 3.72 -19.60
CA PRO A 168 -14.15 2.95 -18.41
C PRO A 168 -12.91 2.32 -17.75
N LYS A 169 -11.79 2.23 -18.46
CA LYS A 169 -10.47 1.80 -17.96
C LYS A 169 -9.58 2.98 -17.57
N ALA A 170 -10.06 4.24 -17.61
CA ALA A 170 -9.32 5.37 -17.08
C ALA A 170 -9.05 5.14 -15.58
N HIS A 171 -7.88 5.52 -15.13
CA HIS A 171 -7.36 5.15 -13.83
C HIS A 171 -6.38 6.19 -13.28
N ASN A 172 -5.63 5.84 -12.24
CA ASN A 172 -4.72 6.72 -11.49
C ASN A 172 -3.86 7.67 -12.37
N TRP A 173 -3.44 7.28 -13.57
CA TRP A 173 -2.62 8.14 -14.45
C TRP A 173 -3.31 9.46 -14.77
N ALA A 174 -4.64 9.46 -14.96
CA ALA A 174 -5.41 10.67 -15.20
C ALA A 174 -5.33 11.63 -14.00
N VAL A 175 -5.37 11.09 -12.78
CA VAL A 175 -5.29 11.86 -11.54
C VAL A 175 -3.88 12.41 -11.32
N PHE A 176 -2.84 11.62 -11.62
CA PHE A 176 -1.45 12.09 -11.60
C PHE A 176 -1.23 13.26 -12.56
N ALA A 177 -1.74 13.16 -13.80
CA ALA A 177 -1.63 14.25 -14.77
C ALA A 177 -2.41 15.49 -14.31
N ALA A 178 -3.60 15.33 -13.74
CA ALA A 178 -4.38 16.45 -13.19
C ALA A 178 -3.64 17.14 -12.04
N ALA A 179 -3.03 16.38 -11.12
CA ALA A 179 -2.21 16.93 -10.04
C ALA A 179 -0.96 17.64 -10.58
N SER A 180 -0.34 17.10 -11.63
CA SER A 180 0.82 17.70 -12.29
C SER A 180 0.47 19.02 -12.96
N GLU A 181 -0.67 19.08 -13.65
CA GLU A 181 -1.14 20.29 -14.31
C GLU A 181 -1.59 21.35 -13.30
N GLN A 182 -2.19 20.94 -12.20
CA GLN A 182 -2.54 21.84 -11.11
C GLN A 182 -1.28 22.44 -10.44
N ALA A 183 -0.22 21.67 -10.27
CA ALA A 183 1.06 22.17 -9.76
C ALA A 183 1.66 23.22 -10.72
N ARG A 184 1.58 23.00 -12.04
CA ARG A 184 2.00 23.99 -13.04
C ARG A 184 1.17 25.26 -12.97
N THR A 185 -0.15 25.14 -12.80
CA THR A 185 -1.07 26.29 -12.62
C THR A 185 -0.66 27.11 -11.39
N PHE A 186 -0.48 26.43 -10.26
CA PHE A 186 -0.05 27.05 -9.00
C PHE A 186 1.30 27.79 -9.13
N ALA A 187 2.24 27.18 -9.83
CA ALA A 187 3.58 27.76 -10.04
C ALA A 187 3.61 28.85 -11.11
N GLY A 188 2.52 29.20 -11.77
CA GLY A 188 2.49 30.18 -12.87
C GLY A 188 3.23 29.72 -14.14
N LEU A 189 3.18 28.43 -14.44
CA LEU A 189 3.87 27.80 -15.58
C LEU A 189 2.91 27.50 -16.74
N ASN A 190 2.00 28.42 -17.06
CA ASN A 190 1.00 28.27 -18.12
C ASN A 190 0.16 26.98 -17.98
N GLY A 191 -0.13 26.55 -16.73
CA GLY A 191 -1.01 25.44 -16.48
C GLY A 191 -2.44 25.69 -16.97
N VAL A 192 -3.18 24.62 -17.25
CA VAL A 192 -4.53 24.67 -17.83
C VAL A 192 -5.56 24.18 -16.80
N PRO A 193 -6.21 25.07 -16.01
CA PRO A 193 -7.18 24.64 -14.97
C PRO A 193 -8.32 23.80 -15.52
N ALA A 194 -8.78 24.06 -16.74
CA ALA A 194 -9.82 23.28 -17.40
C ALA A 194 -9.42 21.83 -17.66
N PHE A 195 -8.13 21.55 -17.86
CA PHE A 195 -7.62 20.18 -17.96
C PHE A 195 -7.74 19.46 -16.60
N THR A 196 -7.31 20.11 -15.52
CA THR A 196 -7.44 19.56 -14.15
C THR A 196 -8.90 19.25 -13.82
N GLU A 197 -9.81 20.23 -14.01
CA GLU A 197 -11.25 20.05 -13.76
C GLU A 197 -11.82 18.86 -14.55
N LYS A 198 -11.51 18.78 -15.84
CA LYS A 198 -12.01 17.73 -16.72
C LYS A 198 -11.65 16.33 -16.21
N TYR A 199 -10.40 16.13 -15.76
CA TYR A 199 -9.95 14.83 -15.26
C TYR A 199 -10.43 14.57 -13.83
N VAL A 200 -10.46 15.55 -12.95
CA VAL A 200 -11.03 15.40 -11.60
C VAL A 200 -12.50 14.96 -11.71
N LYS A 201 -13.30 15.66 -12.51
CA LYS A 201 -14.72 15.34 -12.74
C LYS A 201 -14.92 13.91 -13.27
N ASP A 202 -14.14 13.51 -14.28
CA ASP A 202 -14.24 12.17 -14.88
C ASP A 202 -13.93 11.07 -13.85
N GLN A 203 -12.94 11.29 -13.00
CA GLN A 203 -12.44 10.27 -12.07
C GLN A 203 -13.27 10.11 -10.79
N LEU A 204 -14.15 11.08 -10.47
CA LEU A 204 -15.07 10.96 -9.32
C LEU A 204 -16.01 9.74 -9.41
N ARG A 205 -16.36 9.26 -10.59
CA ARG A 205 -17.20 8.07 -10.81
C ARG A 205 -16.57 6.75 -10.33
N PHE A 206 -15.27 6.75 -10.06
CA PHE A 206 -14.56 5.55 -9.62
C PHE A 206 -14.49 5.39 -8.09
N PHE A 207 -14.98 6.34 -7.32
CA PHE A 207 -15.10 6.16 -5.89
C PHE A 207 -16.24 5.19 -5.54
N ASP A 208 -16.01 4.34 -4.54
CA ASP A 208 -17.03 3.46 -3.98
C ASP A 208 -17.81 4.14 -2.84
N ALA A 209 -18.69 3.38 -2.18
CA ALA A 209 -19.49 3.88 -1.07
C ALA A 209 -18.65 4.31 0.16
N ASN A 210 -17.46 3.74 0.33
CA ASN A 210 -16.52 4.04 1.40
C ASN A 210 -15.55 5.19 1.04
N GLY A 211 -15.69 5.79 -0.15
CA GLY A 211 -14.76 6.79 -0.65
C GLY A 211 -13.41 6.20 -1.08
N MET A 212 -13.33 4.90 -1.32
CA MET A 212 -12.15 4.24 -1.85
C MET A 212 -12.15 4.30 -3.38
N TYR A 213 -10.98 4.54 -3.99
CA TYR A 213 -10.86 4.70 -5.43
C TYR A 213 -10.62 3.35 -6.13
N LYS A 214 -11.51 2.98 -7.05
CA LYS A 214 -11.48 1.72 -7.82
C LYS A 214 -10.60 1.83 -9.07
N ASP A 215 -9.29 1.70 -8.91
CA ASP A 215 -8.41 1.48 -10.06
C ASP A 215 -8.67 0.08 -10.67
N PRO A 216 -8.41 -0.17 -11.98
CA PRO A 216 -8.66 -1.48 -12.59
C PRO A 216 -8.11 -2.65 -11.76
N ASN A 217 -8.96 -3.65 -11.51
CA ASN A 217 -8.74 -4.82 -10.63
C ASN A 217 -8.56 -4.44 -9.14
N GLN A 218 -8.96 -3.24 -8.75
CA GLN A 218 -9.04 -2.71 -7.38
C GLN A 218 -7.85 -3.06 -6.47
N PRO A 219 -6.59 -2.84 -6.88
CA PRO A 219 -5.45 -3.09 -6.02
C PRO A 219 -5.39 -2.03 -4.90
N MET A 220 -5.11 -2.48 -3.68
CA MET A 220 -5.13 -1.64 -2.48
C MET A 220 -4.18 -0.45 -2.55
N VAL A 221 -3.03 -0.61 -3.21
CA VAL A 221 -2.05 0.47 -3.43
C VAL A 221 -2.66 1.65 -4.18
N TYR A 222 -3.40 1.37 -5.25
CA TYR A 222 -3.90 2.41 -6.15
C TYR A 222 -5.15 3.14 -5.64
N ASP A 223 -5.84 2.58 -4.64
CA ASP A 223 -6.81 3.37 -3.86
C ASP A 223 -6.11 4.54 -3.16
N GLY A 224 -5.18 4.24 -2.26
CA GLY A 224 -4.53 5.25 -1.43
C GLY A 224 -3.67 6.23 -2.24
N VAL A 225 -2.90 5.71 -3.21
CA VAL A 225 -2.03 6.55 -4.06
C VAL A 225 -2.84 7.54 -4.89
N THR A 226 -4.01 7.13 -5.41
CA THR A 226 -4.86 8.02 -6.22
C THR A 226 -5.51 9.09 -5.35
N ARG A 227 -6.00 8.73 -4.16
CA ARG A 227 -6.52 9.71 -3.18
C ARG A 227 -5.43 10.72 -2.78
N LEU A 228 -4.19 10.29 -2.63
CA LEU A 228 -3.07 11.20 -2.38
C LEU A 228 -2.87 12.20 -3.55
N GLN A 229 -3.02 11.78 -4.81
CA GLN A 229 -2.88 12.72 -5.93
C GLN A 229 -4.01 13.77 -5.95
N PHE A 230 -5.22 13.40 -5.57
CA PHE A 230 -6.29 14.37 -5.36
C PHE A 230 -5.96 15.36 -4.22
N ALA A 231 -5.41 14.86 -3.12
CA ALA A 231 -4.93 15.68 -2.01
C ALA A 231 -3.84 16.66 -2.46
N VAL A 232 -2.90 16.22 -3.31
CA VAL A 232 -1.86 17.07 -3.91
C VAL A 232 -2.49 18.16 -4.81
N ALA A 233 -3.49 17.81 -5.62
CA ALA A 233 -4.19 18.83 -6.44
C ALA A 233 -4.89 19.88 -5.56
N LEU A 234 -5.54 19.48 -4.48
CA LEU A 234 -6.15 20.39 -3.50
C LEU A 234 -5.11 21.27 -2.80
N HIS A 235 -3.94 20.72 -2.45
CA HIS A 235 -2.83 21.46 -1.85
C HIS A 235 -2.31 22.56 -2.80
N PHE A 236 -2.20 22.26 -4.08
CA PHE A 236 -1.84 23.23 -5.11
C PHE A 236 -3.02 24.14 -5.55
N GLY A 237 -4.04 24.27 -4.71
CA GLY A 237 -5.11 25.26 -4.89
C GLY A 237 -6.14 24.89 -5.94
N TYR A 238 -6.39 23.60 -6.20
CA TYR A 238 -7.52 23.22 -7.05
C TYR A 238 -8.84 23.70 -6.43
N ASP A 239 -9.58 24.53 -7.16
CA ASP A 239 -10.83 25.18 -6.75
C ASP A 239 -11.96 25.06 -7.81
N GLY A 240 -11.81 24.12 -8.74
CA GLY A 240 -12.80 23.88 -9.80
C GLY A 240 -14.16 23.40 -9.30
N PRO A 241 -15.19 23.39 -10.16
CA PRO A 241 -16.56 23.02 -9.82
C PRO A 241 -16.72 21.65 -9.14
N SER A 242 -15.80 20.72 -9.39
CA SER A 242 -15.83 19.36 -8.80
C SER A 242 -15.18 19.28 -7.41
N ARG A 243 -14.62 20.39 -6.86
CA ARG A 243 -13.92 20.40 -5.57
C ARG A 243 -14.75 19.86 -4.41
N ALA A 244 -15.98 20.36 -4.25
CA ALA A 244 -16.84 19.95 -3.14
C ALA A 244 -17.18 18.45 -3.20
N ALA A 245 -17.44 17.91 -4.39
CA ALA A 245 -17.70 16.49 -4.59
C ALA A 245 -16.44 15.64 -4.29
N LEU A 246 -15.26 16.12 -4.69
CA LEU A 246 -13.99 15.47 -4.38
C LEU A 246 -13.72 15.43 -2.86
N GLU A 247 -13.84 16.56 -2.18
CA GLU A 247 -13.67 16.65 -0.73
C GLU A 247 -14.64 15.73 0.02
N ALA A 248 -15.88 15.60 -0.44
CA ALA A 248 -16.85 14.67 0.12
C ALA A 248 -16.43 13.19 -0.02
N GLN A 249 -15.83 12.79 -1.15
CA GLN A 249 -15.30 11.43 -1.30
C GLN A 249 -14.08 11.18 -0.40
N LEU A 250 -13.17 12.14 -0.32
CA LEU A 250 -12.00 12.05 0.57
C LEU A 250 -12.41 12.00 2.04
N LEU A 251 -13.46 12.73 2.45
CA LEU A 251 -13.99 12.65 3.81
C LEU A 251 -14.53 11.25 4.14
N LYS A 252 -15.30 10.65 3.23
CA LYS A 252 -15.81 9.28 3.41
C LYS A 252 -14.69 8.26 3.61
N SER A 253 -13.56 8.42 2.94
CA SER A 253 -12.43 7.49 3.02
C SER A 253 -11.49 7.75 4.21
N ALA A 254 -11.74 8.77 5.02
CA ALA A 254 -10.88 9.10 6.16
C ALA A 254 -10.82 7.96 7.20
N GLU A 255 -11.96 7.56 7.78
CA GLU A 255 -11.99 6.47 8.77
C GLU A 255 -11.57 5.11 8.16
N PRO A 256 -12.02 4.69 6.96
CA PRO A 256 -11.45 3.56 6.25
C PRO A 256 -9.93 3.56 6.15
N THR A 257 -9.30 4.72 5.91
CA THR A 257 -7.83 4.84 5.87
C THR A 257 -7.20 4.43 7.20
N LEU A 258 -7.72 4.89 8.32
CA LEU A 258 -7.23 4.50 9.65
C LEU A 258 -7.45 3.00 9.93
N LEU A 259 -8.64 2.47 9.58
CA LEU A 259 -9.02 1.08 9.85
C LEU A 259 -8.30 0.07 8.95
N MET A 260 -7.86 0.47 7.76
CA MET A 260 -7.10 -0.38 6.85
C MET A 260 -5.63 -0.54 7.25
N GLN A 261 -5.02 0.44 7.93
CA GLN A 261 -3.62 0.34 8.34
C GLN A 261 -3.44 -0.75 9.39
N SER A 262 -2.46 -1.64 9.20
CA SER A 262 -2.14 -2.67 10.18
C SER A 262 -1.49 -2.11 11.46
N GLU A 263 -1.43 -2.92 12.51
CA GLU A 263 -0.72 -2.57 13.75
C GLU A 263 0.81 -2.47 13.54
N THR A 264 1.37 -3.05 12.48
CA THR A 264 2.77 -2.85 12.08
C THR A 264 3.00 -1.55 11.30
N GLY A 265 1.96 -0.79 10.98
CA GLY A 265 2.03 0.45 10.20
C GLY A 265 1.92 0.25 8.69
N GLU A 266 1.87 -0.98 8.20
CA GLU A 266 1.75 -1.29 6.78
C GLU A 266 0.34 -1.03 6.24
N ILE A 267 0.27 -0.75 4.93
CA ILE A 267 -1.00 -0.73 4.20
C ILE A 267 -1.57 -2.16 4.07
N PRO A 268 -2.86 -2.32 3.75
CA PRO A 268 -3.41 -3.64 3.43
C PRO A 268 -2.66 -4.30 2.27
N TYR A 269 -2.52 -5.62 2.34
CA TYR A 269 -1.99 -6.37 1.21
C TYR A 269 -3.02 -6.42 0.07
N GLY A 270 -2.54 -6.69 -1.14
CA GLY A 270 -3.36 -7.13 -2.27
C GLY A 270 -3.17 -6.35 -3.56
N GLY A 271 -3.14 -7.12 -4.64
CA GLY A 271 -3.05 -6.65 -6.00
C GLY A 271 -1.65 -6.20 -6.44
N ARG A 272 -1.62 -5.58 -7.61
CA ARG A 272 -0.37 -5.11 -8.22
C ARG A 272 0.29 -3.99 -7.41
N SER A 273 1.62 -3.88 -7.55
CA SER A 273 2.47 -2.87 -6.89
C SER A 273 2.45 -2.90 -5.34
N ASN A 274 1.94 -3.96 -4.74
CA ASN A 274 1.98 -4.16 -3.30
C ASN A 274 3.35 -4.69 -2.85
N GLN A 275 3.69 -4.55 -1.58
CA GLN A 275 4.96 -4.97 -0.98
C GLN A 275 6.21 -4.22 -1.48
N PHE A 276 6.05 -3.02 -1.99
CA PHE A 276 7.15 -2.08 -2.21
C PHE A 276 7.24 -1.09 -1.05
N LEU A 277 8.45 -0.61 -0.74
CA LEU A 277 8.66 0.34 0.37
C LEU A 277 7.91 1.65 0.18
N HIS A 278 7.75 2.10 -1.06
CA HIS A 278 7.00 3.32 -1.35
C HIS A 278 5.53 3.25 -0.91
N ASN A 279 5.00 2.07 -0.58
CA ASN A 279 3.61 1.91 -0.15
C ASN A 279 3.36 2.63 1.18
N GLU A 280 4.22 2.47 2.16
CA GLU A 280 4.11 3.17 3.44
C GLU A 280 4.48 4.65 3.30
N GLY A 281 5.35 5.00 2.34
CA GLY A 281 5.67 6.40 2.03
C GLY A 281 4.43 7.20 1.62
N PHE A 282 3.66 6.72 0.64
CA PHE A 282 2.43 7.42 0.25
C PHE A 282 1.35 7.36 1.34
N TRP A 283 1.29 6.28 2.13
CA TRP A 283 0.33 6.18 3.22
C TRP A 283 0.61 7.20 4.31
N ALA A 284 1.88 7.38 4.67
CA ALA A 284 2.30 8.44 5.59
C ALA A 284 1.90 9.83 5.04
N ALA A 285 2.15 10.10 3.75
CA ALA A 285 1.78 11.36 3.12
C ALA A 285 0.26 11.61 3.13
N LEU A 286 -0.54 10.58 2.83
CA LEU A 286 -1.99 10.68 2.87
C LEU A 286 -2.50 10.94 4.30
N CYS A 287 -1.91 10.28 5.29
CA CYS A 287 -2.23 10.50 6.71
C CYS A 287 -1.86 11.91 7.17
N GLU A 288 -0.69 12.44 6.76
CA GLU A 288 -0.31 13.81 7.09
C GLU A 288 -1.26 14.83 6.45
N TRP A 289 -1.69 14.59 5.21
CA TRP A 289 -2.69 15.44 4.58
C TRP A 289 -4.01 15.44 5.34
N TYR A 290 -4.53 14.26 5.75
CA TYR A 290 -5.73 14.19 6.58
C TYR A 290 -5.54 14.89 7.92
N ALA A 291 -4.38 14.73 8.55
CA ALA A 291 -4.10 15.41 9.82
C ALA A 291 -4.19 16.94 9.68
N ALA A 292 -3.54 17.52 8.68
CA ALA A 292 -3.60 18.94 8.38
C ALA A 292 -5.03 19.38 8.01
N TRP A 293 -5.74 18.57 7.23
CA TRP A 293 -7.10 18.86 6.77
C TRP A 293 -8.13 18.88 7.92
N PHE A 294 -8.06 17.92 8.86
CA PHE A 294 -8.93 17.90 10.06
C PHE A 294 -8.57 19.01 11.04
N LYS A 295 -7.29 19.31 11.25
CA LYS A 295 -6.86 20.46 12.06
C LYS A 295 -7.43 21.76 11.53
N ALA A 296 -7.35 22.00 10.22
CA ALA A 296 -7.89 23.21 9.58
C ALA A 296 -9.42 23.35 9.76
N ARG A 297 -10.12 22.28 10.11
CA ARG A 297 -11.56 22.23 10.42
C ARG A 297 -11.87 22.19 11.91
N GLY A 298 -10.86 22.35 12.77
CA GLY A 298 -10.99 22.37 14.22
C GLY A 298 -11.07 20.99 14.90
N ASP A 299 -10.98 19.88 14.15
CA ASP A 299 -10.98 18.52 14.71
C ASP A 299 -9.56 18.05 14.99
N LEU A 300 -8.99 18.55 16.10
CA LEU A 300 -7.64 18.20 16.54
C LEU A 300 -7.53 16.73 16.98
N ALA A 301 -8.60 16.13 17.49
CA ALA A 301 -8.61 14.75 17.95
C ALA A 301 -8.41 13.78 16.76
N THR A 302 -9.18 13.95 15.69
CA THR A 302 -9.02 13.19 14.46
C THR A 302 -7.67 13.49 13.78
N ALA A 303 -7.24 14.75 13.77
CA ALA A 303 -5.91 15.13 13.26
C ALA A 303 -4.79 14.37 13.97
N ALA A 304 -4.85 14.24 15.30
CA ALA A 304 -3.88 13.51 16.12
C ALA A 304 -3.86 11.99 15.80
N ARG A 305 -5.02 11.39 15.51
CA ARG A 305 -5.11 9.97 15.06
C ARG A 305 -4.39 9.77 13.74
N PHE A 306 -4.56 10.67 12.79
CA PHE A 306 -3.87 10.62 11.50
C PHE A 306 -2.37 10.85 11.62
N ARG A 307 -1.92 11.77 12.47
CA ARG A 307 -0.49 11.93 12.78
C ARG A 307 0.11 10.66 13.38
N ARG A 308 -0.63 9.96 14.26
CA ARG A 308 -0.20 8.65 14.78
C ARG A 308 -0.12 7.60 13.67
N ALA A 309 -1.06 7.58 12.74
CA ALA A 309 -1.04 6.67 11.61
C ALA A 309 0.15 6.96 10.65
N ALA A 310 0.47 8.23 10.39
CA ALA A 310 1.66 8.63 9.63
C ALA A 310 2.95 8.14 10.32
N LYS A 311 3.05 8.31 11.65
CA LYS A 311 4.19 7.79 12.41
C LYS A 311 4.33 6.28 12.31
N ARG A 312 3.22 5.51 12.43
CA ARG A 312 3.26 4.05 12.28
C ARG A 312 3.77 3.61 10.90
N ALA A 313 3.35 4.29 9.84
CA ALA A 313 3.85 4.03 8.49
C ALA A 313 5.35 4.32 8.38
N LEU A 314 5.82 5.41 8.97
CA LEU A 314 7.23 5.77 9.02
C LEU A 314 8.06 4.75 9.84
N ASP A 315 7.55 4.31 11.00
CA ASP A 315 8.21 3.28 11.82
C ASP A 315 8.31 1.93 11.06
N SER A 316 7.32 1.60 10.25
CA SER A 316 7.39 0.43 9.35
C SER A 316 8.48 0.57 8.29
N LEU A 317 8.68 1.77 7.74
CA LEU A 317 9.78 2.06 6.82
C LEU A 317 11.14 1.95 7.51
N ASP A 318 11.26 2.37 8.77
CA ASP A 318 12.51 2.29 9.54
C ASP A 318 13.05 0.87 9.63
N TYR A 319 12.17 -0.14 9.74
CA TYR A 319 12.58 -1.54 9.73
C TYR A 319 13.41 -1.89 8.48
N TRP A 320 13.03 -1.33 7.33
CA TRP A 320 13.69 -1.61 6.05
C TRP A 320 14.85 -0.67 5.75
N THR A 321 14.70 0.63 6.03
CA THR A 321 15.71 1.65 5.69
C THR A 321 16.98 1.53 6.53
N ARG A 322 16.89 0.97 7.74
CA ARG A 322 18.04 0.71 8.61
C ARG A 322 18.79 -0.58 8.26
N GLN A 323 18.26 -1.41 7.37
CA GLN A 323 18.91 -2.65 6.95
C GLN A 323 20.00 -2.38 5.91
N PRO A 324 21.14 -3.10 5.93
CA PRO A 324 22.17 -2.98 4.91
C PRO A 324 21.61 -3.32 3.52
N GLY A 325 22.08 -2.61 2.50
CA GLY A 325 21.70 -2.86 1.12
C GLY A 325 20.21 -2.63 0.87
N LEU A 326 19.73 -1.40 1.12
CA LEU A 326 18.35 -0.99 0.94
C LEU A 326 17.77 -1.44 -0.41
N ARG A 327 16.63 -2.11 -0.36
CA ARG A 327 15.87 -2.61 -1.52
C ARG A 327 14.53 -1.90 -1.61
N HIS A 328 13.96 -1.85 -2.80
CA HIS A 328 12.65 -1.21 -3.03
C HIS A 328 11.46 -2.16 -2.81
N VAL A 329 11.71 -3.47 -2.66
CA VAL A 329 10.72 -4.52 -2.35
C VAL A 329 10.98 -5.06 -0.95
N LYS A 330 9.95 -5.42 -0.23
CA LYS A 330 10.01 -5.95 1.14
C LYS A 330 10.48 -7.42 1.17
N ASN A 331 11.71 -7.63 0.72
CA ASN A 331 12.45 -8.88 0.81
C ASN A 331 13.96 -8.61 0.83
N ARG A 332 14.78 -9.65 0.95
CA ARG A 332 16.23 -9.55 1.04
C ARG A 332 16.98 -10.13 -0.16
N PHE A 333 16.27 -10.50 -1.23
CA PHE A 333 16.89 -11.03 -2.45
C PHE A 333 17.77 -9.99 -3.14
N PRO A 334 18.88 -10.41 -3.80
CA PRO A 334 19.73 -9.50 -4.56
C PRO A 334 18.94 -8.73 -5.63
N LEU A 335 19.17 -7.41 -5.76
CA LEU A 335 18.45 -6.53 -6.70
C LEU A 335 18.46 -7.04 -8.15
N LYS A 336 19.58 -7.65 -8.58
CA LYS A 336 19.72 -8.21 -9.94
C LYS A 336 18.71 -9.31 -10.27
N THR A 337 18.18 -10.01 -9.26
CA THR A 337 17.20 -11.07 -9.45
C THR A 337 15.81 -10.54 -9.77
N ARG A 338 15.52 -9.28 -9.43
CA ARG A 338 14.20 -8.66 -9.53
C ARG A 338 13.10 -9.42 -8.79
N TYR A 339 13.48 -10.21 -7.78
CA TYR A 339 12.55 -11.03 -7.01
C TYR A 339 11.43 -10.18 -6.38
N GLY A 340 10.19 -10.64 -6.48
CA GLY A 340 8.99 -9.97 -5.98
C GLY A 340 8.48 -8.80 -6.84
N CYS A 341 9.18 -8.44 -7.93
CA CYS A 341 8.84 -7.30 -8.79
C CYS A 341 8.00 -7.71 -9.99
N GLU A 342 6.99 -6.91 -10.31
CA GLU A 342 6.36 -6.92 -11.63
C GLU A 342 7.34 -6.44 -12.71
N GLY A 343 6.99 -6.71 -13.98
CA GLY A 343 7.79 -6.29 -15.13
C GLY A 343 8.16 -4.80 -15.16
N TYR A 344 7.32 -3.94 -14.60
CA TYR A 344 7.51 -2.49 -14.49
C TYR A 344 8.07 -2.03 -13.13
N GLY A 345 8.12 -2.92 -12.11
CA GLY A 345 8.44 -2.60 -10.71
C GLY A 345 9.93 -2.59 -10.38
N TYR A 346 10.79 -2.02 -11.23
CA TYR A 346 12.23 -2.06 -11.02
C TYR A 346 12.76 -0.90 -10.14
N PHE A 347 13.97 -1.09 -9.66
CA PHE A 347 14.62 -0.25 -8.66
C PHE A 347 14.67 1.23 -9.04
N ASP A 348 15.14 1.57 -10.24
CA ASP A 348 15.30 2.98 -10.69
C ASP A 348 14.00 3.77 -10.71
N LYS A 349 12.87 3.07 -10.74
CA LYS A 349 11.54 3.67 -10.71
C LYS A 349 10.98 3.79 -9.29
N TYR A 350 11.00 2.68 -8.53
CA TYR A 350 10.24 2.59 -7.29
C TYR A 350 11.04 2.98 -6.03
N MET A 351 12.38 2.95 -6.06
CA MET A 351 13.16 3.45 -4.94
C MET A 351 13.00 4.98 -4.80
N VAL A 352 13.19 5.73 -5.87
CA VAL A 352 13.00 7.20 -5.84
C VAL A 352 11.55 7.61 -5.61
N THR A 353 10.59 6.73 -5.92
CA THR A 353 9.18 6.94 -5.58
C THR A 353 8.97 7.03 -4.06
N LEU A 354 9.71 6.25 -3.27
CA LEU A 354 9.71 6.38 -1.81
C LEU A 354 10.12 7.79 -1.38
N GLY A 355 11.23 8.31 -1.94
CA GLY A 355 11.70 9.68 -1.65
C GLY A 355 10.66 10.74 -2.00
N SER A 356 10.02 10.63 -3.18
CA SER A 356 8.98 11.57 -3.59
C SER A 356 7.77 11.57 -2.66
N TRP A 357 7.33 10.41 -2.18
CA TRP A 357 6.25 10.33 -1.20
C TRP A 357 6.66 10.86 0.18
N ALA A 358 7.90 10.61 0.58
CA ALA A 358 8.44 11.18 1.81
C ALA A 358 8.47 12.72 1.75
N TYR A 359 8.81 13.32 0.60
CA TYR A 359 8.70 14.77 0.42
C TYR A 359 7.24 15.26 0.54
N ILE A 360 6.28 14.57 -0.08
CA ILE A 360 4.87 14.96 0.03
C ILE A 360 4.40 14.85 1.49
N ALA A 361 4.86 13.84 2.23
CA ALA A 361 4.59 13.75 3.66
C ALA A 361 5.21 14.93 4.43
N TYR A 362 6.46 15.29 4.13
CA TYR A 362 7.12 16.49 4.67
C TYR A 362 6.31 17.76 4.40
N LEU A 363 5.82 17.93 3.17
CA LEU A 363 5.07 19.09 2.74
C LEU A 363 3.76 19.26 3.54
N PHE A 364 3.08 18.16 3.85
CA PHE A 364 1.82 18.16 4.60
C PHE A 364 1.99 18.13 6.11
N ALA A 365 3.15 17.69 6.62
CA ALA A 365 3.38 17.50 8.04
C ALA A 365 3.31 18.83 8.82
N ASP A 366 2.49 18.82 9.86
CA ASP A 366 2.34 19.93 10.80
C ASP A 366 2.71 19.45 12.22
N GLU A 367 3.88 19.87 12.69
CA GLU A 367 4.44 19.47 13.99
C GLU A 367 3.65 19.98 15.19
N SER A 368 2.77 20.94 14.99
CA SER A 368 1.88 21.45 16.04
C SER A 368 0.69 20.51 16.33
N ILE A 369 0.44 19.50 15.46
CA ILE A 369 -0.56 18.47 15.72
C ILE A 369 0.08 17.39 16.62
N PRO A 370 -0.46 17.14 17.83
CA PRO A 370 0.06 16.10 18.71
C PRO A 370 -0.15 14.71 18.13
N LEU A 371 0.58 13.72 18.64
CA LEU A 371 0.30 12.32 18.35
C LEU A 371 -0.80 11.80 19.27
N ALA A 372 -1.83 11.17 18.73
CA ALA A 372 -2.77 10.42 19.56
C ALA A 372 -2.04 9.30 20.34
N PRO A 373 -2.55 8.84 21.48
CA PRO A 373 -2.00 7.70 22.21
C PRO A 373 -1.80 6.48 21.27
N ASP A 374 -0.73 5.73 21.50
CA ASP A 374 -0.42 4.54 20.71
C ASP A 374 -1.02 3.29 21.34
N GLU A 375 -2.32 3.29 21.51
CA GLU A 375 -3.07 2.17 22.08
C GLU A 375 -3.43 1.14 21.00
N PRO A 376 -3.48 -0.17 21.37
CA PRO A 376 -4.01 -1.20 20.49
C PRO A 376 -5.47 -0.94 20.14
N ARG A 377 -5.81 -1.01 18.86
CA ARG A 377 -7.19 -0.85 18.41
C ARG A 377 -8.01 -2.12 18.65
N THR A 378 -9.31 -1.94 18.81
CA THR A 378 -10.31 -3.02 18.72
C THR A 378 -11.34 -2.58 17.69
N ALA A 379 -11.28 -3.17 16.49
CA ALA A 379 -12.12 -2.77 15.36
C ALA A 379 -12.24 -3.87 14.32
N VAL A 380 -13.32 -3.79 13.53
CA VAL A 380 -13.50 -4.56 12.30
C VAL A 380 -13.83 -3.58 11.18
N PHE A 381 -13.22 -3.77 10.03
CA PHE A 381 -13.56 -3.04 8.82
C PHE A 381 -13.73 -4.02 7.65
N THR A 382 -14.90 -3.97 7.02
CA THR A 382 -15.16 -4.69 5.77
C THR A 382 -15.27 -3.67 4.65
N THR A 383 -14.45 -3.83 3.62
CA THR A 383 -14.48 -2.99 2.42
C THR A 383 -15.74 -3.26 1.60
N SER A 384 -15.99 -2.45 0.58
CA SER A 384 -17.03 -2.77 -0.41
C SER A 384 -16.67 -4.06 -1.18
N ASP A 385 -17.66 -4.62 -1.88
CA ASP A 385 -17.48 -5.81 -2.74
C ASP A 385 -16.39 -5.60 -3.81
N ALA A 386 -16.11 -4.34 -4.19
CA ALA A 386 -15.04 -4.02 -5.12
C ALA A 386 -13.64 -4.34 -4.57
N PHE A 387 -13.44 -4.23 -3.25
CA PHE A 387 -12.16 -4.49 -2.59
C PHE A 387 -12.14 -5.79 -1.79
N HIS A 388 -13.30 -6.40 -1.50
CA HIS A 388 -13.53 -7.76 -0.99
C HIS A 388 -12.70 -8.18 0.23
N ARG A 389 -12.34 -7.23 1.12
CA ARG A 389 -11.51 -7.49 2.30
C ARG A 389 -12.23 -7.26 3.61
N THR A 390 -11.88 -8.08 4.61
CA THR A 390 -12.26 -7.86 6.01
C THR A 390 -10.99 -7.82 6.87
N ILE A 391 -10.86 -6.75 7.65
CA ILE A 391 -9.70 -6.46 8.47
C ILE A 391 -10.14 -6.42 9.92
N LEU A 392 -9.46 -7.21 10.76
CA LEU A 392 -9.69 -7.31 12.21
C LEU A 392 -8.52 -6.66 12.95
N HIS A 393 -8.82 -5.90 13.99
CA HIS A 393 -7.85 -5.34 14.92
C HIS A 393 -8.23 -5.70 16.35
N ALA A 394 -7.33 -6.28 17.15
CA ALA A 394 -7.49 -6.48 18.58
C ALA A 394 -6.13 -6.73 19.26
N GLY A 395 -5.92 -6.16 20.43
CA GLY A 395 -4.79 -6.47 21.29
C GLY A 395 -3.40 -6.30 20.67
N GLY A 396 -3.25 -5.36 19.73
CA GLY A 396 -2.00 -5.12 19.01
C GLY A 396 -1.78 -6.03 17.80
N TYR A 397 -2.79 -6.83 17.43
CA TYR A 397 -2.79 -7.64 16.20
C TYR A 397 -3.66 -7.02 15.11
N THR A 398 -3.31 -7.34 13.86
CA THR A 398 -4.15 -7.17 12.69
C THR A 398 -4.24 -8.49 11.93
N ALA A 399 -5.46 -8.91 11.58
CA ALA A 399 -5.68 -10.03 10.67
C ALA A 399 -6.46 -9.54 9.44
N GLN A 400 -6.12 -10.02 8.25
CA GLN A 400 -6.72 -9.57 6.99
C GLN A 400 -7.20 -10.77 6.19
N PHE A 401 -8.49 -10.75 5.83
CA PHE A 401 -9.12 -11.75 4.97
C PHE A 401 -9.40 -11.16 3.59
N ASP A 402 -9.26 -11.99 2.56
CA ASP A 402 -9.61 -11.68 1.19
C ASP A 402 -10.56 -12.76 0.65
N VAL A 403 -11.74 -12.37 0.17
CA VAL A 403 -12.77 -13.32 -0.30
C VAL A 403 -12.86 -13.43 -1.82
N ALA A 404 -12.23 -12.51 -2.57
CA ALA A 404 -12.22 -12.52 -4.03
C ALA A 404 -10.92 -11.93 -4.62
N PRO A 405 -9.75 -12.51 -4.32
CA PRO A 405 -8.45 -11.95 -4.69
C PRO A 405 -8.22 -11.93 -6.20
N ASP A 406 -7.36 -11.01 -6.66
CA ASP A 406 -6.75 -11.11 -7.99
C ASP A 406 -5.70 -12.22 -7.98
N THR A 407 -6.03 -13.35 -8.60
CA THR A 407 -5.21 -14.57 -8.59
C THR A 407 -3.85 -14.43 -9.31
N HIS A 408 -3.58 -13.30 -9.97
CA HIS A 408 -2.25 -12.98 -10.49
C HIS A 408 -1.30 -12.44 -9.42
N TYR A 409 -1.84 -12.04 -8.26
CA TYR A 409 -1.09 -11.43 -7.16
C TYR A 409 -1.33 -12.09 -5.82
N ASP A 410 -2.54 -12.58 -5.56
CA ASP A 410 -2.98 -13.02 -4.24
C ASP A 410 -3.76 -14.34 -4.30
N GLY A 411 -4.02 -14.93 -3.13
CA GLY A 411 -4.92 -16.04 -2.91
C GLY A 411 -6.01 -15.70 -1.88
N PRO A 412 -7.13 -16.45 -1.85
CA PRO A 412 -8.22 -16.20 -0.92
C PRO A 412 -7.88 -16.64 0.51
N GLY A 413 -8.74 -16.27 1.45
CA GLY A 413 -8.68 -16.69 2.85
C GLY A 413 -7.95 -15.70 3.75
N LEU A 414 -7.36 -16.19 4.83
CA LEU A 414 -6.59 -15.39 5.76
C LEU A 414 -5.22 -15.06 5.15
N GLY A 415 -5.08 -13.84 4.66
CA GLY A 415 -3.90 -13.41 3.95
C GLY A 415 -2.75 -13.03 4.85
N ARG A 416 -3.05 -12.43 6.00
CA ARG A 416 -2.01 -11.85 6.84
C ARG A 416 -2.43 -11.79 8.31
N VAL A 417 -1.50 -12.17 9.20
CA VAL A 417 -1.59 -11.90 10.64
C VAL A 417 -0.35 -11.11 11.03
N GLN A 418 -0.53 -9.96 11.62
CA GLN A 418 0.55 -9.05 12.01
C GLN A 418 0.40 -8.65 13.47
N ARG A 419 1.53 -8.43 14.15
CA ARG A 419 1.57 -7.91 15.52
C ARG A 419 2.45 -6.68 15.59
N ARG A 420 2.03 -5.69 16.38
CA ARG A 420 2.79 -4.48 16.64
C ARG A 420 4.21 -4.79 17.12
N GLY A 421 5.20 -4.17 16.49
CA GLY A 421 6.61 -4.35 16.79
C GLY A 421 7.26 -5.58 16.17
N ALA A 422 6.49 -6.59 15.74
CA ALA A 422 7.03 -7.76 15.09
C ALA A 422 7.47 -7.46 13.65
N PRO A 423 8.53 -8.13 13.15
CA PRO A 423 8.90 -8.05 11.73
C PRO A 423 7.72 -8.43 10.84
N PRO A 424 7.40 -7.65 9.79
CA PRO A 424 6.20 -7.87 8.99
C PRO A 424 6.12 -9.24 8.32
N MET A 425 7.24 -9.91 8.11
CA MET A 425 7.32 -11.18 7.40
C MET A 425 7.38 -12.42 8.30
N ILE A 426 7.48 -12.25 9.62
CA ILE A 426 7.42 -13.39 10.55
C ILE A 426 6.01 -13.95 10.62
N CYS A 427 5.01 -13.06 10.48
CA CYS A 427 3.62 -13.44 10.35
C CYS A 427 3.40 -13.95 8.94
N LEU A 428 2.30 -14.66 8.76
CA LEU A 428 1.87 -15.10 7.46
C LEU A 428 1.98 -13.97 6.45
N SER A 429 2.71 -14.21 5.39
CA SER A 429 2.88 -13.21 4.38
C SER A 429 1.69 -13.18 3.41
N VAL A 430 1.74 -12.28 2.44
CA VAL A 430 0.72 -12.19 1.39
C VAL A 430 0.50 -13.56 0.75
N PRO A 431 -0.75 -14.02 0.61
CA PRO A 431 -1.06 -15.21 -0.16
C PRO A 431 -0.47 -15.09 -1.56
N PHE A 432 -0.12 -16.20 -2.18
CA PHE A 432 0.42 -16.20 -3.53
C PHE A 432 -0.49 -16.96 -4.50
N THR A 433 -0.31 -16.70 -5.76
CA THR A 433 -0.96 -17.39 -6.86
C THR A 433 -0.04 -18.43 -7.51
N LYS A 434 -0.62 -19.42 -8.20
CA LYS A 434 0.12 -20.42 -8.98
C LYS A 434 0.98 -19.80 -10.09
N LYS A 435 0.49 -18.71 -10.71
CA LYS A 435 1.18 -17.96 -11.77
C LYS A 435 1.19 -16.47 -11.44
N PRO A 436 2.05 -16.03 -10.54
CA PRO A 436 2.10 -14.62 -10.16
C PRO A 436 2.60 -13.74 -11.30
N SER A 437 2.08 -12.51 -11.36
CA SER A 437 2.54 -11.47 -12.28
C SER A 437 3.80 -10.74 -11.79
N TYR A 438 4.55 -11.35 -10.89
CA TYR A 438 5.83 -10.87 -10.38
C TYR A 438 6.89 -11.98 -10.43
N THR A 439 8.16 -11.60 -10.41
CA THR A 439 9.28 -12.55 -10.51
C THR A 439 9.45 -13.36 -9.23
N ILE A 440 9.51 -14.68 -9.34
CA ILE A 440 9.93 -15.63 -8.31
C ILE A 440 10.89 -16.64 -8.91
N ASP A 441 11.64 -17.35 -8.07
CA ASP A 441 12.64 -18.35 -8.47
C ASP A 441 12.18 -19.80 -8.18
N VAL A 442 10.98 -19.97 -7.63
CA VAL A 442 10.35 -21.26 -7.34
C VAL A 442 9.14 -21.44 -8.26
N LYS A 443 9.00 -22.64 -8.85
CA LYS A 443 7.80 -22.99 -9.60
C LYS A 443 6.69 -23.41 -8.64
N ASN A 444 5.71 -22.55 -8.46
CA ASN A 444 4.54 -22.87 -7.65
C ASN A 444 3.61 -23.84 -8.38
N GLU A 445 3.22 -24.93 -7.74
CA GLU A 445 2.29 -25.91 -8.31
C GLU A 445 0.83 -25.52 -8.07
N THR A 446 0.51 -25.10 -6.84
CA THR A 446 -0.84 -24.74 -6.41
C THR A 446 -0.82 -23.41 -5.65
N PRO A 447 -1.93 -22.64 -5.63
CA PRO A 447 -2.05 -21.48 -4.75
C PRO A 447 -1.82 -21.87 -3.29
N LEU A 448 -1.19 -20.96 -2.55
CA LEU A 448 -0.95 -21.11 -1.12
C LEU A 448 -1.40 -19.85 -0.38
N ALA A 449 -2.32 -20.03 0.54
CA ALA A 449 -2.75 -19.03 1.52
C ALA A 449 -3.11 -19.80 2.79
N ILE A 450 -3.52 -19.14 3.85
CA ILE A 450 -4.22 -19.84 4.93
C ILE A 450 -5.65 -20.02 4.48
N LEU A 451 -5.96 -21.23 4.10
CA LEU A 451 -7.29 -21.58 3.60
C LEU A 451 -7.73 -22.98 4.04
N PRO A 452 -9.04 -23.19 4.15
CA PRO A 452 -9.60 -24.46 4.52
C PRO A 452 -9.49 -25.51 3.42
N GLY A 453 -9.33 -26.76 3.85
CA GLY A 453 -9.42 -27.95 3.02
C GLY A 453 -10.30 -29.01 3.66
N TRP A 454 -10.75 -29.94 2.86
CA TRP A 454 -11.54 -31.10 3.29
C TRP A 454 -11.16 -32.34 2.48
N LYS A 455 -11.36 -33.51 3.07
CA LYS A 455 -11.15 -34.76 2.36
C LYS A 455 -12.37 -35.10 1.52
N GLN A 456 -12.16 -35.52 0.29
CA GLN A 456 -13.19 -35.96 -0.63
C GLN A 456 -13.51 -37.45 -0.45
N ALA A 457 -14.58 -37.93 -1.05
CA ALA A 457 -15.00 -39.33 -0.97
C ALA A 457 -13.96 -40.31 -1.56
N ASP A 458 -13.16 -39.88 -2.53
CA ASP A 458 -12.05 -40.64 -3.11
C ASP A 458 -10.77 -40.63 -2.26
N GLY A 459 -10.80 -39.98 -1.11
CA GLY A 459 -9.67 -39.87 -0.19
C GLY A 459 -8.70 -38.72 -0.52
N SER A 460 -8.85 -37.99 -1.62
CA SER A 460 -8.04 -36.81 -1.97
C SER A 460 -8.44 -35.59 -1.14
N TRP A 461 -7.50 -34.62 -1.03
CA TRP A 461 -7.77 -33.35 -0.37
C TRP A 461 -8.19 -32.28 -1.37
N ALA A 462 -9.31 -31.63 -1.13
CA ALA A 462 -9.74 -30.41 -1.81
C ALA A 462 -9.48 -29.20 -0.92
N TYR A 463 -9.28 -28.03 -1.56
CA TYR A 463 -9.03 -26.75 -0.88
C TYR A 463 -9.83 -25.64 -1.54
N ALA A 464 -10.23 -24.67 -0.74
CA ALA A 464 -11.05 -23.53 -1.19
C ALA A 464 -10.18 -22.46 -1.91
N TYR A 465 -9.83 -22.67 -3.16
CA TYR A 465 -8.98 -21.78 -3.96
C TYR A 465 -9.74 -20.68 -4.73
N GLY A 466 -11.02 -20.77 -4.82
CA GLY A 466 -11.86 -19.92 -5.69
C GLY A 466 -12.60 -18.80 -4.95
N PRO A 467 -13.55 -18.16 -5.60
CA PRO A 467 -14.40 -17.12 -5.02
C PRO A 467 -15.53 -17.72 -4.16
N ASP A 468 -15.22 -18.77 -3.41
CA ASP A 468 -16.19 -19.58 -2.67
C ASP A 468 -16.42 -19.07 -1.24
N TYR A 469 -15.93 -17.87 -0.94
CA TYR A 469 -15.98 -17.28 0.39
C TYR A 469 -17.05 -16.19 0.49
N ALA A 470 -17.77 -16.18 1.61
CA ALA A 470 -18.63 -15.07 2.01
C ALA A 470 -18.46 -14.76 3.49
N VAL A 471 -18.22 -13.50 3.84
CA VAL A 471 -18.25 -13.06 5.24
C VAL A 471 -19.69 -12.98 5.68
N THR A 472 -20.09 -13.85 6.61
CA THR A 472 -21.47 -13.91 7.13
C THR A 472 -21.66 -13.09 8.39
N GLN A 473 -20.59 -12.87 9.16
CA GLN A 473 -20.58 -12.04 10.34
C GLN A 473 -19.20 -11.39 10.54
N ALA A 474 -19.19 -10.13 10.97
CA ALA A 474 -17.99 -9.45 11.41
C ALA A 474 -18.35 -8.50 12.56
N LYS A 475 -17.62 -8.57 13.69
CA LYS A 475 -17.92 -7.79 14.89
C LYS A 475 -16.68 -7.53 15.74
N SER A 476 -16.72 -6.44 16.52
CA SER A 476 -15.70 -6.14 17.51
C SER A 476 -16.32 -5.64 18.81
N GLY A 477 -15.64 -5.85 19.93
CA GLY A 477 -16.02 -5.44 21.27
C GLY A 477 -15.17 -6.15 22.33
N ASP A 478 -15.09 -5.59 23.53
CA ASP A 478 -14.41 -6.18 24.69
C ASP A 478 -12.97 -6.65 24.42
N GLY A 479 -12.20 -5.83 23.68
CA GLY A 479 -10.81 -6.16 23.33
C GLY A 479 -10.65 -7.28 22.30
N ARG A 480 -11.71 -7.68 21.61
CA ARG A 480 -11.73 -8.76 20.61
C ARG A 480 -12.32 -8.29 19.29
N ALA A 481 -11.91 -8.93 18.22
CA ALA A 481 -12.51 -8.78 16.90
C ALA A 481 -12.72 -10.16 16.27
N ALA A 482 -13.84 -10.37 15.61
CA ALA A 482 -14.19 -11.67 15.06
C ALA A 482 -14.77 -11.55 13.64
N ALA A 483 -14.51 -12.57 12.83
CA ALA A 483 -15.19 -12.78 11.56
C ALA A 483 -15.60 -14.23 11.41
N THR A 484 -16.77 -14.45 10.82
CA THR A 484 -17.25 -15.76 10.41
C THR A 484 -17.41 -15.76 8.88
N LEU A 485 -16.82 -16.74 8.23
CA LEU A 485 -16.90 -16.94 6.81
C LEU A 485 -17.66 -18.26 6.52
N SER A 486 -18.50 -18.22 5.51
CA SER A 486 -19.02 -19.41 4.85
C SER A 486 -18.12 -19.74 3.67
N VAL A 487 -17.71 -20.98 3.54
CA VAL A 487 -16.89 -21.47 2.43
C VAL A 487 -17.71 -22.48 1.63
N ALA A 488 -18.13 -22.07 0.44
CA ALA A 488 -18.92 -22.93 -0.44
C ALA A 488 -18.10 -24.12 -0.92
N ARG A 489 -18.76 -25.28 -1.02
CA ARG A 489 -18.21 -26.50 -1.61
C ARG A 489 -19.18 -27.02 -2.67
N LYS A 490 -18.64 -27.35 -3.84
CA LYS A 490 -19.47 -27.90 -4.91
C LYS A 490 -20.22 -29.14 -4.41
N GLU A 491 -21.56 -29.14 -4.52
CA GLU A 491 -22.45 -30.26 -4.19
C GLU A 491 -22.40 -30.76 -2.73
N LEU A 492 -21.71 -30.04 -1.84
CA LEU A 492 -21.59 -30.36 -0.42
C LEU A 492 -22.04 -29.18 0.45
N PRO A 493 -22.44 -29.43 1.72
CA PRO A 493 -22.71 -28.34 2.66
C PRO A 493 -21.50 -27.42 2.82
N ALA A 494 -21.71 -26.11 2.94
CA ALA A 494 -20.65 -25.15 3.15
C ALA A 494 -19.89 -25.43 4.46
N LEU A 495 -18.58 -25.10 4.48
CA LEU A 495 -17.82 -25.04 5.73
C LEU A 495 -18.10 -23.72 6.44
N THR A 496 -18.09 -23.76 7.76
CA THR A 496 -18.03 -22.57 8.60
C THR A 496 -16.59 -22.35 9.03
N TRP A 497 -16.08 -21.12 8.87
CA TRP A 497 -14.77 -20.69 9.31
C TRP A 497 -14.91 -19.50 10.25
N GLU A 498 -14.81 -19.75 11.55
CA GLU A 498 -14.85 -18.71 12.58
C GLU A 498 -13.43 -18.28 12.94
N SER A 499 -13.20 -16.98 13.12
CA SER A 499 -11.91 -16.43 13.52
C SER A 499 -12.11 -15.37 14.60
N ASN A 500 -11.37 -15.51 15.70
CA ASN A 500 -11.41 -14.62 16.85
C ASN A 500 -10.02 -14.07 17.13
N LEU A 501 -9.86 -12.76 17.01
CA LEU A 501 -8.62 -12.02 17.26
C LEU A 501 -8.66 -11.37 18.65
N SER A 502 -7.56 -11.47 19.38
CA SER A 502 -7.40 -10.88 20.73
C SER A 502 -5.92 -10.55 20.99
N ALA A 503 -5.58 -10.09 22.19
CA ALA A 503 -4.19 -9.90 22.60
C ALA A 503 -3.37 -11.21 22.65
N ALA A 504 -4.03 -12.38 22.69
CA ALA A 504 -3.38 -13.69 22.66
C ALA A 504 -3.12 -14.23 21.25
N GLY A 505 -3.45 -13.48 20.20
CA GLY A 505 -3.35 -13.87 18.80
C GLY A 505 -4.72 -14.14 18.17
N ILE A 506 -4.72 -14.85 17.05
CA ILE A 506 -5.94 -15.27 16.35
C ILE A 506 -6.19 -16.77 16.57
N GLU A 507 -7.39 -17.10 16.99
CA GLU A 507 -7.90 -18.48 17.02
C GLU A 507 -8.91 -18.63 15.89
N THR A 508 -8.74 -19.68 15.08
CA THR A 508 -9.63 -19.97 13.97
C THR A 508 -10.16 -21.39 14.07
N VAL A 509 -11.45 -21.58 13.78
CA VAL A 509 -12.17 -22.83 13.89
C VAL A 509 -12.86 -23.15 12.58
N LEU A 510 -12.58 -24.33 12.05
CA LEU A 510 -13.27 -24.88 10.89
C LEU A 510 -14.26 -25.97 11.33
N ALA A 511 -15.42 -26.01 10.72
CA ALA A 511 -16.44 -27.04 10.91
C ALA A 511 -17.24 -27.29 9.61
N GLY A 512 -17.92 -28.45 9.52
CA GLY A 512 -18.82 -28.78 8.39
C GLY A 512 -18.31 -29.86 7.44
N ALA A 513 -17.24 -30.59 7.80
CA ALA A 513 -16.79 -31.80 7.13
C ALA A 513 -16.20 -32.79 8.13
N ASP A 514 -16.15 -34.09 7.76
CA ASP A 514 -15.61 -35.14 8.63
C ASP A 514 -14.10 -35.04 8.80
N ASP A 515 -13.37 -34.74 7.71
CA ASP A 515 -11.94 -34.51 7.72
C ASP A 515 -11.67 -33.07 7.22
N LEU A 516 -10.97 -32.30 8.03
CA LEU A 516 -10.69 -30.89 7.83
C LEU A 516 -9.19 -30.64 7.78
N ALA A 517 -8.77 -29.65 7.01
CA ALA A 517 -7.40 -29.12 7.00
C ALA A 517 -7.43 -27.59 6.98
N LEU A 518 -6.39 -27.00 7.56
CA LEU A 518 -6.05 -25.59 7.36
C LEU A 518 -4.60 -25.52 6.88
N THR A 519 -4.37 -24.88 5.73
CA THR A 519 -3.01 -24.71 5.19
C THR A 519 -2.26 -23.63 5.96
N LEU A 520 -0.99 -23.87 6.23
CA LEU A 520 -0.10 -23.00 7.01
C LEU A 520 1.17 -22.70 6.19
N PRO A 521 1.25 -21.55 5.53
CA PRO A 521 2.49 -21.11 4.88
C PRO A 521 3.47 -20.59 5.92
N VAL A 522 4.64 -21.20 5.99
CA VAL A 522 5.68 -20.94 7.00
C VAL A 522 6.93 -20.43 6.31
N LEU A 523 7.38 -19.22 6.66
CA LEU A 523 8.58 -18.60 6.11
C LEU A 523 9.81 -19.50 6.35
N THR A 524 10.59 -19.75 5.29
CA THR A 524 11.84 -20.51 5.34
C THR A 524 13.05 -19.73 4.85
N PHE A 525 12.83 -18.68 4.04
CA PHE A 525 13.90 -17.85 3.49
C PHE A 525 13.36 -16.51 3.00
N ASP A 526 13.96 -15.40 3.41
CA ASP A 526 13.56 -14.04 3.02
C ASP A 526 14.43 -13.44 1.88
N GLY A 527 15.38 -14.22 1.37
CA GLY A 527 16.38 -13.81 0.40
C GLY A 527 17.80 -13.71 0.99
N GLU A 528 17.95 -13.71 2.31
CA GLU A 528 19.22 -13.65 3.03
C GLU A 528 19.25 -14.61 4.22
N THR A 529 18.22 -14.60 5.05
CA THR A 529 18.11 -15.37 6.29
C THR A 529 17.30 -16.65 6.07
N ARG A 530 17.88 -17.80 6.41
CA ARG A 530 17.15 -19.08 6.49
C ARG A 530 16.46 -19.19 7.84
N VAL A 531 15.22 -19.65 7.81
CA VAL A 531 14.37 -19.83 8.99
C VAL A 531 14.01 -21.31 9.11
N GLU A 532 14.31 -21.90 10.25
CA GLU A 532 13.99 -23.29 10.55
C GLU A 532 12.73 -23.38 11.41
N ALA A 533 11.89 -24.36 11.08
CA ALA A 533 10.67 -24.62 11.83
C ALA A 533 10.91 -25.68 12.90
N LYS A 534 10.46 -25.38 14.12
CA LYS A 534 10.33 -26.39 15.20
C LYS A 534 8.95 -27.02 15.09
N VAL A 535 8.89 -28.31 14.83
CA VAL A 535 7.64 -29.05 14.57
C VAL A 535 7.40 -30.05 15.67
N GLY A 536 6.22 -30.01 16.29
CA GLY A 536 5.69 -31.03 17.18
C GLY A 536 4.36 -31.58 16.64
N ALA A 537 3.80 -32.59 17.29
CA ALA A 537 2.55 -33.20 16.83
C ALA A 537 1.38 -32.24 16.73
N LYS A 538 1.30 -31.24 17.62
CA LYS A 538 0.21 -30.27 17.71
C LYS A 538 0.67 -28.82 17.65
N PHE A 539 1.91 -28.56 17.34
CA PHE A 539 2.43 -27.21 17.20
C PHE A 539 3.50 -27.10 16.13
N LEU A 540 3.64 -25.89 15.65
CA LEU A 540 4.68 -25.46 14.73
C LEU A 540 5.14 -24.08 15.19
N ALA A 541 6.44 -23.79 15.17
CA ALA A 541 6.97 -22.48 15.52
C ALA A 541 8.18 -22.11 14.67
N ILE A 542 8.32 -20.82 14.35
CA ILE A 542 9.53 -20.24 13.78
C ILE A 542 9.99 -19.07 14.62
N THR A 543 11.30 -18.87 14.69
CA THR A 543 11.90 -17.65 15.27
C THR A 543 12.62 -16.87 14.19
N PHE A 544 12.36 -15.57 14.14
CA PHE A 544 12.93 -14.66 13.15
C PHE A 544 13.12 -13.26 13.75
N ASN A 545 14.36 -12.76 13.74
CA ASN A 545 14.72 -11.42 14.24
C ASN A 545 14.23 -11.14 15.68
N GLY A 546 14.39 -12.09 16.61
CA GLY A 546 14.02 -11.94 18.02
C GLY A 546 12.52 -12.03 18.30
N TRP A 547 11.77 -12.62 17.38
CA TRP A 547 10.35 -12.87 17.52
C TRP A 547 10.00 -14.30 17.17
N THR A 548 9.08 -14.91 17.91
CA THR A 548 8.56 -16.25 17.64
C THR A 548 7.11 -16.20 17.17
N CYS A 549 6.83 -16.77 15.98
CA CYS A 549 5.49 -17.07 15.51
C CYS A 549 5.18 -18.55 15.76
N ARG A 550 4.06 -18.83 16.43
CA ARG A 550 3.65 -20.16 16.83
C ARG A 550 2.22 -20.46 16.35
N TRP A 551 2.07 -21.65 15.77
CA TRP A 551 0.78 -22.23 15.40
C TRP A 551 0.52 -23.43 16.32
N GLU A 552 -0.66 -23.50 16.93
CA GLU A 552 -1.11 -24.59 17.78
C GLU A 552 -2.45 -25.11 17.28
N THR A 553 -2.67 -26.41 17.35
CA THR A 553 -3.90 -27.05 16.88
C THR A 553 -4.39 -28.12 17.85
N ASP A 554 -5.71 -28.35 17.90
CA ASP A 554 -6.32 -29.51 18.56
C ASP A 554 -6.17 -30.80 17.73
N GLY A 555 -5.91 -30.65 16.41
CA GLY A 555 -5.60 -31.74 15.49
C GLY A 555 -4.12 -32.14 15.46
N GLU A 556 -3.60 -32.43 14.29
CA GLU A 556 -2.18 -32.76 14.03
C GLU A 556 -1.53 -31.78 13.06
N ILE A 557 -0.24 -31.57 13.16
CA ILE A 557 0.57 -30.82 12.18
C ILE A 557 1.19 -31.80 11.19
N VAL A 558 0.92 -31.57 9.91
CA VAL A 558 1.46 -32.37 8.81
C VAL A 558 2.37 -31.50 7.95
N ASP A 559 3.61 -31.92 7.77
CA ASP A 559 4.54 -31.34 6.81
C ASP A 559 4.28 -31.93 5.43
N THR A 560 3.90 -31.09 4.48
CA THR A 560 3.62 -31.56 3.10
C THR A 560 4.88 -31.73 2.25
N GLY A 561 6.05 -31.31 2.73
CA GLY A 561 7.31 -31.30 1.98
C GLY A 561 7.37 -30.29 0.83
N LYS A 562 6.31 -29.50 0.59
CA LYS A 562 6.21 -28.57 -0.55
C LYS A 562 6.74 -27.19 -0.18
N THR A 563 7.54 -26.62 -1.10
CA THR A 563 8.07 -25.26 -0.98
C THR A 563 7.43 -24.37 -2.04
N TYR A 564 7.13 -23.15 -1.65
CA TYR A 564 6.49 -22.13 -2.46
C TYR A 564 7.20 -20.79 -2.30
N ALA A 565 6.88 -19.84 -3.17
CA ALA A 565 7.41 -18.49 -3.10
C ALA A 565 6.31 -17.45 -3.32
N ASN A 566 6.47 -16.32 -2.65
CA ASN A 566 5.71 -15.09 -2.91
C ASN A 566 6.67 -13.89 -2.98
N ARG A 567 6.16 -12.65 -2.99
CA ARG A 567 6.99 -11.43 -3.08
C ARG A 567 8.00 -11.28 -1.95
N ASN A 568 7.72 -11.86 -0.78
CA ASN A 568 8.48 -11.65 0.44
C ASN A 568 9.53 -12.74 0.69
N GLY A 569 9.35 -13.94 0.13
CA GLY A 569 10.28 -15.04 0.40
C GLY A 569 9.81 -16.42 -0.06
N HIS A 570 10.52 -17.43 0.43
CA HIS A 570 10.16 -18.82 0.28
C HIS A 570 9.41 -19.33 1.51
N TYR A 571 8.44 -20.19 1.29
CA TYR A 571 7.56 -20.74 2.31
C TYR A 571 7.43 -22.24 2.15
N ARG A 572 7.44 -22.96 3.26
CA ARG A 572 7.09 -24.37 3.34
C ARG A 572 5.61 -24.50 3.73
N ARG A 573 4.90 -25.37 3.05
CA ARG A 573 3.51 -25.67 3.36
C ARG A 573 3.44 -26.72 4.45
N PHE A 574 2.86 -26.36 5.57
CA PHE A 574 2.32 -27.26 6.58
C PHE A 574 0.80 -27.24 6.54
N GLU A 575 0.19 -28.20 7.19
CA GLU A 575 -1.26 -28.27 7.38
C GLU A 575 -1.57 -28.66 8.83
N ALA A 576 -2.54 -27.97 9.43
CA ALA A 576 -3.24 -28.51 10.57
C ALA A 576 -4.37 -29.40 10.05
N ARG A 577 -4.51 -30.62 10.52
CA ARG A 577 -5.55 -31.56 10.13
C ARG A 577 -6.34 -32.05 11.35
N GLY A 578 -7.66 -32.20 11.20
CA GLY A 578 -8.56 -32.65 12.27
C GLY A 578 -9.84 -33.24 11.74
N LYS A 579 -10.72 -33.71 12.64
CA LYS A 579 -11.99 -34.32 12.30
C LYS A 579 -13.17 -33.52 12.83
N LYS A 580 -14.21 -33.32 12.01
CA LYS A 580 -15.50 -32.64 12.31
C LYS A 580 -15.35 -31.18 12.73
N ARG A 581 -14.37 -30.86 13.57
CA ARG A 581 -14.00 -29.53 14.02
C ARG A 581 -12.48 -29.46 14.13
N LEU A 582 -11.90 -28.39 13.63
CA LEU A 582 -10.45 -28.14 13.69
C LEU A 582 -10.20 -26.71 14.19
N SER A 583 -9.49 -26.60 15.31
CA SER A 583 -9.03 -25.32 15.85
C SER A 583 -7.55 -25.10 15.58
N VAL A 584 -7.20 -23.89 15.14
CA VAL A 584 -5.81 -23.44 15.00
C VAL A 584 -5.66 -22.07 15.63
N LYS A 585 -4.70 -21.92 16.53
CA LYS A 585 -4.31 -20.66 17.13
C LYS A 585 -2.96 -20.21 16.56
N ILE A 586 -2.88 -18.94 16.19
CA ILE A 586 -1.65 -18.30 15.71
C ILE A 586 -1.30 -17.19 16.70
N SER A 587 -0.12 -17.27 17.28
CA SER A 587 0.39 -16.27 18.21
C SER A 587 1.79 -15.82 17.80
N ILE A 588 2.12 -14.56 18.12
CA ILE A 588 3.42 -13.95 17.83
C ILE A 588 3.88 -13.31 19.13
N ALA A 589 5.08 -13.61 19.57
CA ALA A 589 5.67 -13.09 20.79
C ALA A 589 7.12 -12.66 20.54
N GLN A 590 7.57 -11.66 21.27
CA GLN A 590 8.98 -11.34 21.34
C GLN A 590 9.67 -12.36 22.22
N ASP A 591 10.87 -12.81 21.82
CA ASP A 591 11.66 -13.81 22.53
C ASP A 591 12.19 -13.31 23.86
#